data_fda88c6b9bc9c4cf3136e4e2de4ab896
#
_entry.id   fda88c6b9bc9c4cf3136e4e2de4ab896
#
_cell.length_a   1.000
_cell.length_b   1.000
_cell.length_c   1.000
_cell.angle_alpha   90.00
_cell.angle_beta   90.00
_cell.angle_gamma   90.00
#
_symmetry.space_group_name_H-M   'P 1'
#
loop_
_entity.id
_entity.type
_entity.pdbx_description
1 polymer ?
#
loop_
_entity_poly.entity_id
_entity_poly.type
_entity_poly.pdbx_seq_one_letter_code
_entity_poly.pdbx_strand_id
1 'polypeptide(L)'
;MKKVINLLLCCLLFISCVNQPKTLGIDISHHNKITNCDWKYFKDTNVKFVFIKASEGASYKDPLRYKHFNKASNYGMYIGAYHFFRGDVPAEDQYRNYDKATEDMALSLLPCIDYEKDGVGKESEVSRIQNLIKLNELFSERAGVYPIIYCNLIEYSKLKILLPHNEFWIESKSPDLGIGVIKQTVRKVNDKEIDFNYCKDMNSITFSD
;
A
#
# COMPACT_ATOMS: atom_id res chain seq x y z
N MET A 1 3.84 -33.55 60.57
CA MET A 1 3.68 -33.75 59.15
C MET A 1 3.07 -32.45 58.61
N LYS A 2 3.90 -31.57 58.04
CA LYS A 2 3.47 -30.26 57.48
C LYS A 2 3.15 -30.44 56.00
N LYS A 3 1.89 -30.25 55.61
CA LYS A 3 1.48 -30.22 54.21
C LYS A 3 1.92 -28.87 53.60
N VAL A 4 2.84 -28.95 52.65
CA VAL A 4 3.23 -27.80 51.81
C VAL A 4 2.17 -27.68 50.74
N ILE A 5 1.39 -26.60 50.78
CA ILE A 5 0.45 -26.22 49.72
C ILE A 5 1.26 -25.48 48.67
N ASN A 6 1.53 -26.16 47.56
CA ASN A 6 2.08 -25.49 46.35
C ASN A 6 0.98 -24.64 45.72
N LEU A 7 1.06 -23.36 45.95
CA LEU A 7 0.26 -22.36 45.24
C LEU A 7 0.84 -22.18 43.85
N LEU A 8 0.30 -22.88 42.87
CA LEU A 8 0.61 -22.69 41.45
C LEU A 8 0.04 -21.32 41.03
N LEU A 9 0.91 -20.31 41.03
CA LEU A 9 0.58 -19.00 40.50
C LEU A 9 0.48 -19.10 38.98
N CYS A 10 -0.73 -19.39 38.48
CA CYS A 10 -1.07 -19.29 37.07
C CYS A 10 -1.01 -17.81 36.68
N CYS A 11 0.14 -17.37 36.20
CA CYS A 11 0.24 -16.10 35.47
C CYS A 11 -0.57 -16.24 34.16
N LEU A 12 -1.85 -15.91 34.24
CA LEU A 12 -2.66 -15.61 33.07
C LEU A 12 -2.03 -14.37 32.40
N LEU A 13 -1.15 -14.62 31.45
CA LEU A 13 -0.78 -13.63 30.47
C LEU A 13 -2.06 -13.29 29.68
N PHE A 14 -2.81 -12.32 30.19
CA PHE A 14 -3.75 -11.59 29.36
C PHE A 14 -2.89 -10.88 28.31
N ILE A 15 -2.66 -11.54 27.17
CA ILE A 15 -2.31 -10.86 25.94
C ILE A 15 -3.55 -10.03 25.63
N SER A 16 -3.62 -8.85 26.23
CA SER A 16 -4.54 -7.84 25.77
C SER A 16 -4.15 -7.60 24.31
N CYS A 17 -5.02 -7.99 23.41
CA CYS A 17 -4.98 -7.58 22.02
C CYS A 17 -5.21 -6.08 22.05
N VAL A 18 -4.17 -5.31 22.38
CA VAL A 18 -4.18 -3.86 22.29
C VAL A 18 -4.35 -3.60 20.81
N ASN A 19 -5.55 -3.14 20.42
CA ASN A 19 -5.79 -2.61 19.09
C ASN A 19 -4.75 -1.51 18.88
N GLN A 20 -3.64 -1.83 18.20
CA GLN A 20 -2.62 -0.85 17.86
C GLN A 20 -3.32 0.28 17.09
N PRO A 21 -3.09 1.54 17.45
CA PRO A 21 -3.73 2.65 16.77
C PRO A 21 -3.34 2.62 15.30
N LYS A 22 -4.35 2.43 14.45
CA LYS A 22 -4.15 2.39 12.99
C LYS A 22 -3.68 3.75 12.52
N THR A 23 -2.59 3.79 11.77
CA THR A 23 -2.08 5.02 11.16
C THR A 23 -2.93 5.37 9.94
N LEU A 24 -3.38 6.62 9.87
CA LEU A 24 -4.24 7.11 8.79
C LEU A 24 -3.38 7.60 7.63
N GLY A 25 -3.73 7.17 6.43
CA GLY A 25 -3.14 7.62 5.16
C GLY A 25 -4.19 7.88 4.10
N ILE A 26 -3.71 8.27 2.94
CA ILE A 26 -4.51 8.45 1.71
C ILE A 26 -3.77 7.88 0.51
N ASP A 27 -4.49 7.63 -0.57
CA ASP A 27 -3.87 7.50 -1.89
C ASP A 27 -4.51 8.48 -2.87
N ILE A 28 -3.68 8.95 -3.81
CA ILE A 28 -4.06 10.02 -4.73
C ILE A 28 -3.41 9.87 -6.09
N SER A 29 -4.13 10.36 -7.10
CA SER A 29 -3.66 10.49 -8.48
C SER A 29 -4.10 11.83 -9.07
N HIS A 30 -3.83 12.05 -10.36
CA HIS A 30 -4.34 13.21 -11.09
C HIS A 30 -5.88 13.30 -11.11
N HIS A 31 -6.58 12.19 -10.92
CA HIS A 31 -8.05 12.17 -10.90
C HIS A 31 -8.64 12.91 -9.69
N ASN A 32 -7.96 12.91 -8.55
CA ASN A 32 -8.52 13.46 -7.30
C ASN A 32 -8.57 15.00 -7.26
N LYS A 33 -7.83 15.71 -8.14
CA LYS A 33 -7.80 17.20 -8.23
C LYS A 33 -7.58 17.87 -6.87
N ILE A 34 -6.59 17.36 -6.09
CA ILE A 34 -6.29 17.83 -4.73
C ILE A 34 -5.89 19.30 -4.71
N THR A 35 -6.52 20.07 -3.82
CA THR A 35 -6.29 21.51 -3.59
C THR A 35 -5.48 21.77 -2.31
N ASN A 36 -5.08 23.02 -2.08
CA ASN A 36 -4.43 23.40 -0.82
C ASN A 36 -5.34 23.22 0.41
N CYS A 37 -6.67 23.40 0.24
CA CYS A 37 -7.64 23.16 1.31
C CYS A 37 -7.70 21.69 1.70
N ASP A 38 -7.60 20.79 0.71
CA ASP A 38 -7.57 19.35 0.97
C ASP A 38 -6.29 18.94 1.72
N TRP A 39 -5.12 19.48 1.33
CA TRP A 39 -3.86 19.25 2.06
C TRP A 39 -3.91 19.74 3.50
N LYS A 40 -4.54 20.91 3.73
CA LYS A 40 -4.76 21.40 5.10
C LYS A 40 -5.66 20.46 5.89
N TYR A 41 -6.75 19.98 5.29
CA TYR A 41 -7.66 19.03 5.91
C TYR A 41 -6.93 17.72 6.28
N PHE A 42 -6.08 17.17 5.40
CA PHE A 42 -5.30 15.96 5.69
C PHE A 42 -4.37 16.14 6.90
N LYS A 43 -3.72 17.30 6.99
CA LYS A 43 -2.90 17.64 8.16
C LYS A 43 -3.73 17.73 9.44
N ASP A 44 -4.85 18.47 9.39
CA ASP A 44 -5.70 18.71 10.55
C ASP A 44 -6.37 17.41 11.05
N THR A 45 -6.60 16.44 10.16
CA THR A 45 -7.13 15.11 10.48
C THR A 45 -6.06 14.07 10.75
N ASN A 46 -4.80 14.50 10.90
CA ASN A 46 -3.67 13.64 11.27
C ASN A 46 -3.38 12.50 10.26
N VAL A 47 -3.57 12.77 8.96
CA VAL A 47 -3.07 11.90 7.89
C VAL A 47 -1.55 11.89 7.95
N LYS A 48 -0.95 10.69 8.04
CA LYS A 48 0.49 10.50 8.23
C LYS A 48 1.21 10.01 6.99
N PHE A 49 0.53 9.30 6.10
CA PHE A 49 1.15 8.77 4.90
C PHE A 49 0.29 8.97 3.66
N VAL A 50 0.95 8.96 2.52
CA VAL A 50 0.30 9.05 1.22
C VAL A 50 0.96 8.11 0.22
N PHE A 51 0.15 7.39 -0.55
CA PHE A 51 0.58 6.74 -1.78
C PHE A 51 0.17 7.59 -2.98
N ILE A 52 1.10 7.84 -3.89
CA ILE A 52 0.91 8.69 -5.07
C ILE A 52 1.02 7.83 -6.31
N LYS A 53 0.06 7.93 -7.24
CA LYS A 53 0.21 7.29 -8.56
C LYS A 53 1.46 7.85 -9.25
N ALA A 54 2.43 6.98 -9.52
CA ALA A 54 3.62 7.36 -10.25
C ALA A 54 3.48 7.04 -11.74
N SER A 55 3.05 5.82 -12.04
CA SER A 55 3.05 5.31 -13.42
C SER A 55 1.98 4.24 -13.64
N GLU A 56 1.80 3.87 -14.92
CA GLU A 56 0.90 2.84 -15.37
C GLU A 56 1.44 2.19 -16.64
N GLY A 57 1.42 0.87 -16.73
CA GLY A 57 1.89 0.13 -17.89
C GLY A 57 3.31 0.52 -18.33
N ALA A 58 3.59 0.48 -19.63
CA ALA A 58 4.93 0.69 -20.16
C ALA A 58 5.42 2.15 -20.17
N SER A 59 4.50 3.15 -20.18
CA SER A 59 4.92 4.51 -20.54
C SER A 59 4.15 5.65 -19.85
N TYR A 60 2.93 5.39 -19.35
CA TYR A 60 2.17 6.44 -18.71
C TYR A 60 2.79 6.83 -17.36
N LYS A 61 2.96 8.12 -17.14
CA LYS A 61 3.38 8.71 -15.86
C LYS A 61 2.33 9.71 -15.40
N ASP A 62 1.91 9.61 -14.14
CA ASP A 62 0.91 10.54 -13.60
C ASP A 62 1.44 11.99 -13.69
N PRO A 63 0.73 12.91 -14.36
CA PRO A 63 1.21 14.26 -14.58
C PRO A 63 1.32 15.09 -13.30
N LEU A 64 0.60 14.70 -12.24
CA LEU A 64 0.62 15.40 -10.95
C LEU A 64 1.54 14.75 -9.92
N ARG A 65 2.22 13.64 -10.24
CA ARG A 65 3.05 12.88 -9.29
C ARG A 65 4.04 13.75 -8.51
N TYR A 66 4.82 14.58 -9.18
CA TYR A 66 5.80 15.46 -8.52
C TYR A 66 5.13 16.59 -7.72
N LYS A 67 4.02 17.12 -8.21
CA LYS A 67 3.24 18.12 -7.46
C LYS A 67 2.72 17.55 -6.14
N HIS A 68 2.19 16.33 -6.20
CA HIS A 68 1.70 15.63 -5.00
C HIS A 68 2.85 15.26 -4.06
N PHE A 69 3.96 14.76 -4.60
CA PHE A 69 5.16 14.45 -3.84
C PHE A 69 5.68 15.68 -3.08
N ASN A 70 5.89 16.81 -3.76
CA ASN A 70 6.38 18.03 -3.13
C ASN A 70 5.42 18.55 -2.06
N LYS A 71 4.10 18.45 -2.29
CA LYS A 71 3.12 18.84 -1.28
C LYS A 71 3.17 17.92 -0.06
N ALA A 72 3.14 16.61 -0.25
CA ALA A 72 3.22 15.64 0.84
C ALA A 72 4.49 15.82 1.68
N SER A 73 5.64 16.01 1.02
CA SER A 73 6.93 16.30 1.66
C SER A 73 6.87 17.56 2.53
N ASN A 74 6.29 18.65 2.02
CA ASN A 74 6.13 19.90 2.78
C ASN A 74 5.20 19.74 4.00
N TYR A 75 4.34 18.74 4.02
CA TYR A 75 3.50 18.42 5.16
C TYR A 75 4.11 17.35 6.09
N GLY A 76 5.34 16.88 5.79
CA GLY A 76 6.06 15.89 6.60
C GLY A 76 5.40 14.51 6.64
N MET A 77 4.74 14.11 5.55
CA MET A 77 4.10 12.80 5.42
C MET A 77 5.12 11.73 5.01
N TYR A 78 4.90 10.49 5.42
CA TYR A 78 5.53 9.35 4.79
C TYR A 78 4.96 9.18 3.38
N ILE A 79 5.84 9.02 2.38
CA ILE A 79 5.45 9.04 0.96
C ILE A 79 5.82 7.72 0.30
N GLY A 80 4.82 7.09 -0.31
CA GLY A 80 4.97 5.96 -1.20
C GLY A 80 4.51 6.31 -2.62
N ALA A 81 4.89 5.47 -3.56
CA ALA A 81 4.44 5.58 -4.94
C ALA A 81 3.85 4.24 -5.40
N TYR A 82 2.80 4.30 -6.21
CA TYR A 82 2.23 3.09 -6.79
C TYR A 82 2.29 3.08 -8.32
N HIS A 83 2.43 1.88 -8.85
CA HIS A 83 2.36 1.56 -10.27
C HIS A 83 1.07 0.82 -10.57
N PHE A 84 0.25 1.37 -11.46
CA PHE A 84 -0.95 0.69 -11.93
C PHE A 84 -0.56 -0.39 -12.95
N PHE A 85 -0.74 -1.65 -12.55
CA PHE A 85 -0.34 -2.81 -13.31
C PHE A 85 -1.22 -3.02 -14.54
N ARG A 86 -0.58 -3.33 -15.68
CA ARG A 86 -1.25 -3.75 -16.92
C ARG A 86 -0.87 -5.18 -17.26
N GLY A 87 -1.86 -6.08 -17.26
CA GLY A 87 -1.63 -7.50 -17.47
C GLY A 87 -1.06 -7.86 -18.84
N ASP A 88 -1.35 -7.05 -19.85
CA ASP A 88 -0.93 -7.18 -21.24
C ASP A 88 0.37 -6.44 -21.59
N VAL A 89 1.06 -5.88 -20.60
CA VAL A 89 2.32 -5.14 -20.77
C VAL A 89 3.47 -5.91 -20.10
N PRO A 90 4.62 -6.13 -20.76
CA PRO A 90 5.75 -6.84 -20.15
C PRO A 90 6.21 -6.24 -18.83
N ALA A 91 6.53 -7.09 -17.86
CA ALA A 91 6.95 -6.68 -16.52
C ALA A 91 8.19 -5.76 -16.53
N GLU A 92 9.16 -6.03 -17.40
CA GLU A 92 10.39 -5.25 -17.56
C GLU A 92 10.09 -3.80 -17.99
N ASP A 93 9.11 -3.61 -18.87
CA ASP A 93 8.71 -2.28 -19.34
C ASP A 93 7.96 -1.52 -18.24
N GLN A 94 7.11 -2.22 -17.48
CA GLN A 94 6.39 -1.66 -16.34
C GLN A 94 7.36 -1.24 -15.23
N TYR A 95 8.32 -2.10 -14.86
CA TYR A 95 9.34 -1.76 -13.88
C TYR A 95 10.15 -0.53 -14.30
N ARG A 96 10.64 -0.51 -15.55
CA ARG A 96 11.41 0.62 -16.10
C ARG A 96 10.60 1.92 -16.09
N ASN A 97 9.29 1.84 -16.36
CA ASN A 97 8.42 3.00 -16.31
C ASN A 97 8.25 3.53 -14.88
N TYR A 98 8.04 2.64 -13.90
CA TYR A 98 7.96 3.01 -12.48
C TYR A 98 9.27 3.63 -11.99
N ASP A 99 10.39 2.99 -12.24
CA ASP A 99 11.72 3.44 -11.84
C ASP A 99 11.99 4.88 -12.35
N LYS A 100 11.79 5.13 -13.64
CA LYS A 100 11.88 6.47 -14.23
C LYS A 100 10.83 7.48 -13.73
N ALA A 101 9.68 7.01 -13.28
CA ALA A 101 8.64 7.90 -12.77
C ALA A 101 8.94 8.38 -11.35
N THR A 102 9.79 7.68 -10.62
CA THR A 102 10.11 7.90 -9.21
C THR A 102 11.57 8.26 -8.94
N GLU A 103 12.43 8.35 -9.98
CA GLU A 103 13.89 8.53 -9.85
C GLU A 103 14.31 9.75 -9.00
N ASP A 104 13.51 10.83 -9.00
CA ASP A 104 13.78 12.06 -8.24
C ASP A 104 12.92 12.17 -6.97
N MET A 105 12.30 11.08 -6.50
CA MET A 105 11.45 11.07 -5.32
C MET A 105 12.14 10.39 -4.14
N ALA A 106 12.34 11.12 -3.04
CA ALA A 106 12.76 10.52 -1.77
C ALA A 106 11.56 9.81 -1.12
N LEU A 107 11.29 8.57 -1.56
CA LEU A 107 10.21 7.75 -1.04
C LEU A 107 10.61 7.13 0.30
N SER A 108 9.71 7.14 1.27
CA SER A 108 9.90 6.54 2.60
C SER A 108 9.11 5.24 2.80
N LEU A 109 8.15 4.96 1.92
CA LEU A 109 7.35 3.74 1.94
C LEU A 109 7.78 2.82 0.80
N LEU A 110 7.61 1.51 1.01
CA LEU A 110 7.84 0.50 -0.01
C LEU A 110 7.03 0.80 -1.28
N PRO A 111 7.54 0.46 -2.47
CA PRO A 111 6.78 0.59 -3.70
C PRO A 111 5.48 -0.23 -3.63
N CYS A 112 4.47 0.17 -4.39
CA CYS A 112 3.22 -0.57 -4.45
C CYS A 112 2.86 -0.91 -5.91
N ILE A 113 2.47 -2.16 -6.15
CA ILE A 113 1.84 -2.60 -7.39
C ILE A 113 0.32 -2.62 -7.17
N ASP A 114 -0.38 -1.82 -7.94
CA ASP A 114 -1.83 -1.71 -7.94
C ASP A 114 -2.40 -2.71 -8.96
N TYR A 115 -2.89 -3.84 -8.42
CA TYR A 115 -3.42 -4.97 -9.19
C TYR A 115 -4.95 -4.99 -9.13
N GLU A 116 -5.57 -4.40 -10.12
CA GLU A 116 -7.02 -4.25 -10.22
C GLU A 116 -7.61 -4.89 -11.49
N LYS A 117 -8.94 -5.08 -11.46
CA LYS A 117 -9.68 -5.61 -12.61
C LYS A 117 -9.50 -4.77 -13.88
N ASP A 118 -9.43 -3.47 -13.76
CA ASP A 118 -9.29 -2.54 -14.90
C ASP A 118 -7.91 -2.60 -15.54
N GLY A 119 -6.90 -3.14 -14.82
CA GLY A 119 -5.55 -3.37 -15.29
C GLY A 119 -5.32 -4.71 -15.99
N VAL A 120 -6.28 -5.64 -15.94
CA VAL A 120 -6.03 -7.03 -16.36
C VAL A 120 -5.80 -7.22 -17.87
N GLY A 121 -6.26 -6.29 -18.72
CA GLY A 121 -6.12 -6.42 -20.17
C GLY A 121 -6.96 -7.58 -20.74
N LYS A 122 -6.52 -8.10 -21.90
CA LYS A 122 -7.17 -9.23 -22.59
C LYS A 122 -6.48 -10.59 -22.32
N GLU A 123 -5.40 -10.57 -21.55
CA GLU A 123 -4.61 -11.76 -21.26
C GLU A 123 -5.37 -12.77 -20.38
N SER A 124 -4.97 -14.05 -20.47
CA SER A 124 -5.47 -15.07 -19.56
C SER A 124 -5.07 -14.76 -18.11
N GLU A 125 -5.85 -15.26 -17.15
CA GLU A 125 -5.50 -15.08 -15.72
C GLU A 125 -4.11 -15.65 -15.41
N VAL A 126 -3.74 -16.77 -16.00
CA VAL A 126 -2.43 -17.41 -15.81
C VAL A 126 -1.31 -16.49 -16.31
N SER A 127 -1.42 -16.01 -17.55
CA SER A 127 -0.41 -15.09 -18.14
C SER A 127 -0.26 -13.83 -17.32
N ARG A 128 -1.36 -13.23 -16.90
CA ARG A 128 -1.40 -12.03 -16.08
C ARG A 128 -0.73 -12.22 -14.71
N ILE A 129 -1.01 -13.34 -14.03
CA ILE A 129 -0.39 -13.67 -12.75
C ILE A 129 1.11 -13.92 -12.93
N GLN A 130 1.54 -14.63 -13.98
CA GLN A 130 2.96 -14.82 -14.27
C GLN A 130 3.68 -13.49 -14.50
N ASN A 131 3.05 -12.57 -15.21
CA ASN A 131 3.59 -11.23 -15.43
C ASN A 131 3.66 -10.39 -14.14
N LEU A 132 2.66 -10.51 -13.26
CA LEU A 132 2.69 -9.88 -11.93
C LEU A 132 3.84 -10.45 -11.07
N ILE A 133 4.00 -11.79 -11.04
CA ILE A 133 5.11 -12.44 -10.32
C ILE A 133 6.45 -11.93 -10.85
N LYS A 134 6.59 -11.85 -12.17
CA LYS A 134 7.83 -11.33 -12.78
C LYS A 134 8.09 -9.86 -12.42
N LEU A 135 7.07 -9.02 -12.40
CA LEU A 135 7.21 -7.63 -11.95
C LEU A 135 7.62 -7.55 -10.47
N ASN A 136 7.02 -8.37 -9.62
CA ASN A 136 7.37 -8.49 -8.21
C ASN A 136 8.85 -8.90 -8.00
N GLU A 137 9.33 -9.87 -8.76
CA GLU A 137 10.73 -10.30 -8.76
C GLU A 137 11.68 -9.17 -9.17
N LEU A 138 11.33 -8.39 -10.19
CA LEU A 138 12.12 -7.25 -10.64
C LEU A 138 12.28 -6.18 -9.55
N PHE A 139 11.23 -5.91 -8.75
CA PHE A 139 11.35 -5.05 -7.59
C PHE A 139 12.31 -5.62 -6.55
N SER A 140 12.20 -6.92 -6.23
CA SER A 140 13.09 -7.57 -5.28
C SER A 140 14.55 -7.58 -5.76
N GLU A 141 14.79 -7.88 -7.03
CA GLU A 141 16.15 -7.97 -7.61
C GLU A 141 16.83 -6.60 -7.75
N ARG A 142 16.09 -5.56 -8.11
CA ARG A 142 16.65 -4.25 -8.48
C ARG A 142 16.50 -3.19 -7.41
N ALA A 143 15.42 -3.21 -6.64
CA ALA A 143 15.19 -2.29 -5.54
C ALA A 143 15.49 -2.89 -4.17
N GLY A 144 15.79 -4.20 -4.10
CA GLY A 144 16.11 -4.90 -2.85
C GLY A 144 14.93 -5.11 -1.91
N VAL A 145 13.70 -4.85 -2.37
CA VAL A 145 12.49 -4.93 -1.55
C VAL A 145 11.33 -5.57 -2.30
N TYR A 146 10.49 -6.31 -1.60
CA TYR A 146 9.22 -6.75 -2.15
C TYR A 146 8.21 -5.59 -2.11
N PRO A 147 7.51 -5.30 -3.22
CA PRO A 147 6.49 -4.25 -3.22
C PRO A 147 5.25 -4.65 -2.43
N ILE A 148 4.50 -3.67 -1.96
CA ILE A 148 3.14 -3.88 -1.46
C ILE A 148 2.26 -4.24 -2.66
N ILE A 149 1.34 -5.20 -2.49
CA ILE A 149 0.36 -5.55 -3.52
C ILE A 149 -1.01 -5.00 -3.10
N TYR A 150 -1.49 -3.99 -3.83
CA TYR A 150 -2.87 -3.55 -3.70
C TYR A 150 -3.78 -4.46 -4.55
N CYS A 151 -4.85 -4.95 -3.96
CA CYS A 151 -5.85 -5.78 -4.63
C CYS A 151 -7.15 -5.86 -3.84
N ASN A 152 -8.20 -6.39 -4.48
CA ASN A 152 -9.42 -6.74 -3.77
C ASN A 152 -9.27 -8.06 -2.97
N LEU A 153 -10.27 -8.37 -2.15
CA LEU A 153 -10.27 -9.53 -1.27
C LEU A 153 -10.20 -10.88 -2.02
N ILE A 154 -10.80 -10.96 -3.21
CA ILE A 154 -10.82 -12.20 -4.01
C ILE A 154 -9.40 -12.49 -4.52
N GLU A 155 -8.76 -11.49 -5.10
CA GLU A 155 -7.38 -11.61 -5.58
C GLU A 155 -6.38 -11.84 -4.43
N TYR A 156 -6.56 -11.18 -3.29
CA TYR A 156 -5.76 -11.43 -2.10
C TYR A 156 -5.70 -12.90 -1.72
N SER A 157 -6.84 -13.61 -1.72
CA SER A 157 -6.88 -15.02 -1.31
C SER A 157 -6.03 -15.94 -2.19
N LYS A 158 -5.82 -15.57 -3.46
CA LYS A 158 -4.97 -16.27 -4.42
C LYS A 158 -3.51 -15.80 -4.31
N LEU A 159 -3.30 -14.48 -4.35
CA LEU A 159 -1.97 -13.88 -4.45
C LEU A 159 -1.12 -14.08 -3.20
N LYS A 160 -1.71 -14.10 -2.00
CA LYS A 160 -0.94 -14.32 -0.76
C LYS A 160 -0.20 -15.66 -0.70
N ILE A 161 -0.66 -16.65 -1.48
CA ILE A 161 0.00 -17.96 -1.58
C ILE A 161 1.17 -17.90 -2.56
N LEU A 162 1.01 -17.13 -3.65
CA LEU A 162 1.99 -16.99 -4.73
C LEU A 162 3.07 -15.95 -4.40
N LEU A 163 2.75 -14.97 -3.56
CA LEU A 163 3.59 -13.85 -3.17
C LEU A 163 3.72 -13.80 -1.63
N PRO A 164 4.32 -14.82 -0.99
CA PRO A 164 4.31 -14.97 0.47
C PRO A 164 5.14 -13.94 1.22
N HIS A 165 6.05 -13.24 0.54
CA HIS A 165 6.94 -12.23 1.11
C HIS A 165 6.41 -10.80 1.00
N ASN A 166 5.26 -10.63 0.33
CA ASN A 166 4.69 -9.30 0.10
C ASN A 166 3.72 -8.91 1.21
N GLU A 167 3.74 -7.64 1.56
CA GLU A 167 2.65 -7.01 2.27
C GLU A 167 1.48 -6.72 1.34
N PHE A 168 0.25 -6.73 1.88
CA PHE A 168 -0.96 -6.55 1.09
C PHE A 168 -1.76 -5.34 1.55
N TRP A 169 -2.18 -4.55 0.60
CA TRP A 169 -3.11 -3.45 0.76
C TRP A 169 -4.45 -3.87 0.15
N ILE A 170 -5.49 -3.98 0.99
CA ILE A 170 -6.76 -4.60 0.60
C ILE A 170 -7.85 -3.55 0.45
N GLU A 171 -8.46 -3.50 -0.74
CA GLU A 171 -9.74 -2.83 -0.91
C GLU A 171 -10.82 -3.56 -0.12
N SER A 172 -11.43 -2.88 0.86
CA SER A 172 -12.48 -3.49 1.68
C SER A 172 -13.45 -2.48 2.24
N LYS A 173 -14.74 -2.76 2.08
CA LYS A 173 -15.81 -2.00 2.73
C LYS A 173 -15.86 -2.24 4.25
N SER A 174 -15.23 -3.29 4.77
CA SER A 174 -15.17 -3.61 6.20
C SER A 174 -13.79 -3.31 6.77
N PRO A 175 -13.65 -2.39 7.74
CA PRO A 175 -12.37 -2.01 8.31
C PRO A 175 -11.71 -3.08 9.19
N ASP A 176 -12.40 -4.17 9.53
CA ASP A 176 -11.97 -5.11 10.59
C ASP A 176 -11.69 -6.54 10.13
N LEU A 177 -11.42 -6.76 8.84
CA LEU A 177 -11.16 -8.11 8.30
C LEU A 177 -9.92 -8.83 8.86
N GLY A 178 -9.07 -8.16 9.66
CA GLY A 178 -7.88 -8.78 10.25
C GLY A 178 -6.76 -9.15 9.27
N ILE A 179 -6.95 -8.99 7.97
CA ILE A 179 -6.06 -9.35 6.88
C ILE A 179 -5.44 -8.13 6.21
N GLY A 180 -4.27 -8.30 5.57
CA GLY A 180 -3.52 -7.22 4.93
C GLY A 180 -2.97 -6.20 5.95
N VAL A 181 -1.94 -5.46 5.57
CA VAL A 181 -1.33 -4.43 6.41
C VAL A 181 -2.01 -3.08 6.25
N ILE A 182 -2.48 -2.76 5.05
CA ILE A 182 -3.24 -1.54 4.75
C ILE A 182 -4.66 -1.91 4.32
N LYS A 183 -5.62 -1.04 4.69
CA LYS A 183 -7.02 -1.13 4.27
C LYS A 183 -7.52 0.19 3.76
N GLN A 184 -8.20 0.16 2.63
CA GLN A 184 -8.76 1.31 1.97
C GLN A 184 -10.24 1.48 2.29
N THR A 185 -10.66 2.73 2.45
CA THR A 185 -12.06 3.17 2.52
C THR A 185 -12.21 4.50 1.78
N VAL A 186 -13.37 4.76 1.19
CA VAL A 186 -13.65 6.03 0.52
C VAL A 186 -14.33 7.00 1.48
N ARG A 187 -13.93 8.28 1.46
CA ARG A 187 -14.58 9.37 2.20
C ARG A 187 -14.76 10.59 1.31
N LYS A 188 -15.78 11.39 1.61
CA LYS A 188 -15.95 12.71 0.99
C LYS A 188 -15.18 13.77 1.75
N VAL A 189 -14.36 14.52 1.04
CA VAL A 189 -13.61 15.68 1.52
C VAL A 189 -13.83 16.82 0.55
N ASN A 190 -14.43 17.93 0.99
CA ASN A 190 -14.72 19.07 0.11
C ASN A 190 -15.39 18.65 -1.20
N ASP A 191 -16.45 17.84 -1.12
CA ASP A 191 -17.24 17.27 -2.23
C ASP A 191 -16.48 16.33 -3.19
N LYS A 192 -15.28 15.91 -2.84
CA LYS A 192 -14.49 14.92 -3.58
C LYS A 192 -14.46 13.59 -2.85
N GLU A 193 -14.46 12.51 -3.61
CA GLU A 193 -14.15 11.19 -3.09
C GLU A 193 -12.63 11.03 -2.99
N ILE A 194 -12.16 10.71 -1.80
CA ILE A 194 -10.75 10.49 -1.48
C ILE A 194 -10.63 9.12 -0.81
N ASP A 195 -9.67 8.35 -1.26
CA ASP A 195 -9.36 7.06 -0.68
C ASP A 195 -8.53 7.23 0.59
N PHE A 196 -9.13 6.81 1.71
CA PHE A 196 -8.49 6.81 3.02
C PHE A 196 -8.00 5.41 3.37
N ASN A 197 -6.80 5.35 3.91
CA ASN A 197 -6.09 4.14 4.19
C ASN A 197 -5.76 4.01 5.67
N TYR A 198 -5.93 2.82 6.21
CA TYR A 198 -5.58 2.50 7.59
C TYR A 198 -4.47 1.46 7.62
N CYS A 199 -3.26 1.88 7.96
CA CYS A 199 -2.13 0.99 8.15
C CYS A 199 -2.08 0.49 9.60
N LYS A 200 -1.92 -0.82 9.78
CA LYS A 200 -1.81 -1.47 11.09
C LYS A 200 -0.39 -1.39 11.65
N ASP A 201 0.59 -1.52 10.77
CA ASP A 201 2.01 -1.50 11.12
C ASP A 201 2.78 -0.71 10.06
N MET A 202 3.21 0.48 10.41
CA MET A 202 4.00 1.33 9.52
C MET A 202 5.39 0.77 9.26
N ASN A 203 5.96 0.02 10.22
CA ASN A 203 7.31 -0.53 10.05
C ASN A 203 7.38 -1.58 8.93
N SER A 204 6.28 -2.31 8.70
CA SER A 204 6.24 -3.32 7.63
C SER A 204 6.13 -2.72 6.21
N ILE A 205 5.85 -1.44 6.10
CA ILE A 205 5.67 -0.74 4.82
C ILE A 205 6.67 0.41 4.59
N THR A 206 7.56 0.67 5.55
CA THR A 206 8.67 1.63 5.40
C THR A 206 9.95 0.91 4.96
N PHE A 207 10.82 1.62 4.25
CA PHE A 207 12.19 1.11 4.06
C PHE A 207 12.85 0.98 5.44
N SER A 208 13.52 -0.15 5.67
CA SER A 208 14.41 -0.31 6.83
C SER A 208 15.71 0.47 6.56
N ASP A 209 16.13 1.26 7.55
CA ASP A 209 17.42 1.93 7.56
C ASP A 209 18.59 0.94 7.46
#